data_6328ab488bbc0acbe9dbd814524fa3bc
#
_entry.id   6328ab488bbc0acbe9dbd814524fa3bc
#
_cell.length_a   1.000
_cell.length_b   1.000
_cell.length_c   1.000
_cell.angle_alpha   90.00
_cell.angle_beta   90.00
_cell.angle_gamma   90.00
#
_symmetry.space_group_name_H-M   'P 1'
#
loop_
_entity.id
_entity.type
_entity.pdbx_description
1 polymer ?
#
loop_
_entity_poly.entity_id
_entity_poly.type
_entity_poly.pdbx_seq_one_letter_code
_entity_poly.pdbx_strand_id
1 'polypeptide(L)'
;MKQPKSLRTNYHIGEFAEYMGVTLDFLKHYEECGLLDVHHRENGYRYFNFDQCSRILEYMRLRNYNRIKTLQREISRLASQTKNAKHFLTVPGVGDTIMASMCVLLADPTQFSSGRQFAAYLGLVSMHTGSGGKTVTTKIPGRCDKALRALLVQGAHAVARSKCRTDWVKNILAKKPKKVAMVAIANRMARQCWAVASKGQDWRRMPVTAA
;
A
#
# COMPACT_ATOMS: atom_id res chain seq x y z
N MET A 1 5.87 -30.97 -0.19
CA MET A 1 5.68 -30.39 -1.55
C MET A 1 5.75 -31.54 -2.54
N LYS A 2 4.64 -31.89 -3.21
CA LYS A 2 4.64 -32.86 -4.29
C LYS A 2 5.33 -32.20 -5.49
N GLN A 3 6.32 -32.87 -6.06
CA GLN A 3 6.99 -32.42 -7.28
C GLN A 3 5.95 -32.21 -8.41
N PRO A 4 6.10 -31.17 -9.24
CA PRO A 4 5.22 -30.97 -10.37
C PRO A 4 5.36 -32.18 -11.31
N LYS A 5 4.26 -32.90 -11.51
CA LYS A 5 4.17 -33.88 -12.60
C LYS A 5 4.55 -33.14 -13.88
N SER A 6 5.40 -33.77 -14.69
CA SER A 6 5.86 -33.25 -15.98
C SER A 6 4.77 -32.47 -16.70
N LEU A 7 5.08 -31.28 -17.22
CA LEU A 7 4.22 -30.41 -18.01
C LEU A 7 3.46 -31.24 -19.06
N ARG A 8 2.24 -31.63 -18.73
CA ARG A 8 1.34 -32.25 -19.69
C ARG A 8 0.90 -31.18 -20.67
N THR A 9 0.90 -31.52 -21.94
CA THR A 9 0.49 -30.59 -22.99
C THR A 9 -1.00 -30.23 -22.93
N ASN A 10 -1.83 -31.05 -22.25
CA ASN A 10 -3.28 -30.86 -22.15
C ASN A 10 -3.81 -31.31 -20.78
N TYR A 11 -4.68 -30.50 -20.19
CA TYR A 11 -5.38 -30.75 -18.93
C TYR A 11 -6.87 -30.85 -19.15
N HIS A 12 -7.56 -31.77 -18.46
CA HIS A 12 -9.01 -31.76 -18.34
C HIS A 12 -9.50 -30.52 -17.59
N ILE A 13 -10.70 -30.06 -17.87
CA ILE A 13 -11.26 -28.83 -17.24
C ILE A 13 -11.20 -28.87 -15.70
N GLY A 14 -11.45 -30.03 -15.07
CA GLY A 14 -11.37 -30.18 -13.61
C GLY A 14 -9.95 -30.07 -13.07
N GLU A 15 -9.00 -30.76 -13.69
CA GLU A 15 -7.57 -30.70 -13.34
C GLU A 15 -7.00 -29.28 -13.56
N PHE A 16 -7.45 -28.64 -14.64
CA PHE A 16 -7.05 -27.31 -14.99
C PHE A 16 -7.61 -26.25 -14.01
N ALA A 17 -8.87 -26.38 -13.63
CA ALA A 17 -9.51 -25.52 -12.63
C ALA A 17 -8.79 -25.61 -11.28
N GLU A 18 -8.48 -26.82 -10.82
CA GLU A 18 -7.74 -27.07 -9.58
C GLU A 18 -6.32 -26.47 -9.65
N TYR A 19 -5.61 -26.70 -10.76
CA TYR A 19 -4.27 -26.16 -10.97
C TYR A 19 -4.24 -24.62 -10.94
N MET A 20 -5.23 -23.99 -11.56
CA MET A 20 -5.35 -22.53 -11.66
C MET A 20 -6.00 -21.89 -10.43
N GLY A 21 -6.56 -22.68 -9.50
CA GLY A 21 -7.28 -22.16 -8.34
C GLY A 21 -8.57 -21.41 -8.71
N VAL A 22 -9.24 -21.82 -9.78
CA VAL A 22 -10.50 -21.21 -10.28
C VAL A 22 -11.65 -22.22 -10.27
N THR A 23 -12.89 -21.75 -10.36
CA THR A 23 -14.06 -22.61 -10.46
C THR A 23 -14.29 -23.10 -11.89
N LEU A 24 -14.97 -24.24 -12.05
CA LEU A 24 -15.37 -24.76 -13.36
C LEU A 24 -16.25 -23.76 -14.12
N ASP A 25 -17.17 -23.10 -13.41
CA ASP A 25 -18.08 -22.12 -14.01
C ASP A 25 -17.32 -20.88 -14.51
N PHE A 26 -16.24 -20.52 -13.83
CA PHE A 26 -15.34 -19.47 -14.30
C PHE A 26 -14.76 -19.83 -15.68
N LEU A 27 -14.23 -21.05 -15.86
CA LEU A 27 -13.63 -21.48 -17.12
C LEU A 27 -14.66 -21.56 -18.24
N LYS A 28 -15.86 -22.10 -17.97
CA LYS A 28 -16.96 -22.16 -18.94
C LYS A 28 -17.39 -20.77 -19.41
N HIS A 29 -17.58 -19.87 -18.47
CA HIS A 29 -17.95 -18.48 -18.77
C HIS A 29 -16.93 -17.78 -19.67
N TYR A 30 -15.64 -18.04 -19.45
CA TYR A 30 -14.56 -17.45 -20.26
C TYR A 30 -14.46 -18.06 -21.66
N GLU A 31 -14.81 -19.32 -21.80
CA GLU A 31 -14.97 -19.99 -23.10
C GLU A 31 -16.15 -19.38 -23.86
N GLU A 32 -17.31 -19.24 -23.21
CA GLU A 32 -18.53 -18.62 -23.80
C GLU A 32 -18.29 -17.16 -24.23
N CYS A 33 -17.47 -16.42 -23.48
CA CYS A 33 -17.07 -15.06 -23.85
C CYS A 33 -16.02 -14.99 -24.96
N GLY A 34 -15.54 -16.14 -25.48
CA GLY A 34 -14.50 -16.18 -26.52
C GLY A 34 -13.10 -15.76 -26.06
N LEU A 35 -12.88 -15.70 -24.74
CA LEU A 35 -11.58 -15.34 -24.15
C LEU A 35 -10.65 -16.54 -24.03
N LEU A 36 -11.20 -17.76 -24.05
CA LEU A 36 -10.48 -19.02 -24.03
C LEU A 36 -10.83 -19.81 -25.28
N ASP A 37 -9.82 -20.12 -26.06
CA ASP A 37 -9.97 -21.03 -27.21
C ASP A 37 -9.73 -22.46 -26.72
N VAL A 38 -10.80 -23.15 -26.39
CA VAL A 38 -10.77 -24.47 -25.78
C VAL A 38 -10.84 -25.55 -26.85
N HIS A 39 -9.87 -26.46 -26.83
CA HIS A 39 -9.89 -27.60 -27.74
C HIS A 39 -10.87 -28.70 -27.26
N HIS A 40 -11.89 -28.97 -28.07
CA HIS A 40 -12.78 -30.09 -27.89
C HIS A 40 -12.27 -31.30 -28.65
N ARG A 41 -12.16 -32.45 -27.99
CA ARG A 41 -11.89 -33.72 -28.67
C ARG A 41 -13.19 -34.37 -29.13
N GLU A 42 -13.07 -35.39 -29.95
CA GLU A 42 -14.21 -36.17 -30.47
C GLU A 42 -15.13 -36.72 -29.37
N ASN A 43 -14.60 -36.93 -28.16
CA ASN A 43 -15.34 -37.33 -26.97
C ASN A 43 -16.09 -36.20 -26.26
N GLY A 44 -16.08 -34.98 -26.80
CA GLY A 44 -16.75 -33.80 -26.24
C GLY A 44 -16.10 -33.21 -25.00
N TYR A 45 -14.98 -33.75 -24.51
CA TYR A 45 -14.28 -33.20 -23.34
C TYR A 45 -13.44 -31.99 -23.72
N ARG A 46 -13.41 -31.00 -22.78
CA ARG A 46 -12.61 -29.77 -22.87
C ARG A 46 -11.20 -30.00 -22.40
N TYR A 47 -10.22 -29.56 -23.21
CA TYR A 47 -8.80 -29.65 -22.90
C TYR A 47 -8.18 -28.27 -22.96
N PHE A 48 -7.37 -27.97 -21.94
CA PHE A 48 -6.69 -26.71 -21.76
C PHE A 48 -5.17 -26.91 -21.87
N ASN A 49 -4.48 -26.01 -22.53
CA ASN A 49 -3.03 -26.01 -22.65
C ASN A 49 -2.37 -24.93 -21.78
N PHE A 50 -1.03 -24.91 -21.76
CA PHE A 50 -0.25 -23.98 -20.96
C PHE A 50 -0.43 -22.51 -21.40
N ASP A 51 -0.64 -22.24 -22.69
CA ASP A 51 -0.82 -20.88 -23.20
C ASP A 51 -2.09 -20.24 -22.65
N GLN A 52 -3.13 -21.04 -22.42
CA GLN A 52 -4.38 -20.62 -21.81
C GLN A 52 -4.21 -20.28 -20.33
N CYS A 53 -3.25 -20.93 -19.61
CA CYS A 53 -2.89 -20.54 -18.25
C CYS A 53 -2.42 -19.09 -18.21
N SER A 54 -1.52 -18.70 -19.12
CA SER A 54 -0.97 -17.35 -19.18
C SER A 54 -2.05 -16.31 -19.45
N ARG A 55 -2.96 -16.59 -20.37
CA ARG A 55 -4.11 -15.70 -20.68
C ARG A 55 -5.05 -15.53 -19.49
N ILE A 56 -5.39 -16.62 -18.80
CA ILE A 56 -6.25 -16.57 -17.59
C ILE A 56 -5.57 -15.77 -16.49
N LEU A 57 -4.28 -16.01 -16.21
CA LEU A 57 -3.53 -15.27 -15.20
C LEU A 57 -3.46 -13.77 -15.50
N GLU A 58 -3.21 -13.42 -16.75
CA GLU A 58 -3.19 -12.02 -17.19
C GLU A 58 -4.57 -11.38 -17.03
N TYR A 59 -5.64 -12.06 -17.42
CA TYR A 59 -6.99 -11.58 -17.24
C TYR A 59 -7.37 -11.40 -15.76
N MET A 60 -7.06 -12.38 -14.90
CA MET A 60 -7.28 -12.27 -13.46
C MET A 60 -6.52 -11.07 -12.88
N ARG A 61 -5.28 -10.86 -13.33
CA ARG A 61 -4.47 -9.71 -12.94
C ARG A 61 -5.12 -8.38 -13.35
N LEU A 62 -5.58 -8.29 -14.60
CA LEU A 62 -6.26 -7.09 -15.13
C LEU A 62 -7.60 -6.84 -14.42
N ARG A 63 -8.40 -7.87 -14.17
CA ARG A 63 -9.66 -7.78 -13.42
C ARG A 63 -9.41 -7.27 -12.00
N ASN A 64 -8.45 -7.85 -11.30
CA ASN A 64 -8.11 -7.42 -9.94
C ASN A 64 -7.56 -5.99 -9.93
N TYR A 65 -6.72 -5.63 -10.89
CA TYR A 65 -6.22 -4.26 -11.04
C TYR A 65 -7.36 -3.25 -11.25
N ASN A 66 -8.29 -3.53 -12.14
CA ASN A 66 -9.44 -2.67 -12.39
C ASN A 66 -10.36 -2.55 -11.17
N ARG A 67 -10.60 -3.65 -10.45
CA ARG A 67 -11.37 -3.64 -9.20
C ARG A 67 -10.70 -2.80 -8.12
N ILE A 68 -9.39 -2.97 -7.93
CA ILE A 68 -8.61 -2.15 -6.99
C ILE A 68 -8.71 -0.67 -7.37
N LYS A 69 -8.54 -0.33 -8.65
CA LYS A 69 -8.60 1.04 -9.14
C LYS A 69 -9.98 1.68 -8.94
N THR A 70 -11.06 0.91 -9.15
CA THR A 70 -12.43 1.36 -8.91
C THR A 70 -12.66 1.63 -7.41
N LEU A 71 -12.28 0.70 -6.54
CA LEU A 71 -12.39 0.87 -5.09
C LEU A 71 -11.55 2.06 -4.58
N GLN A 72 -10.36 2.25 -5.12
CA GLN A 72 -9.53 3.41 -4.78
C GLN A 72 -10.21 4.73 -5.14
N ARG A 73 -10.83 4.82 -6.33
CA ARG A 73 -11.59 6.03 -6.73
C ARG A 73 -12.77 6.29 -5.80
N GLU A 74 -13.49 5.26 -5.41
CA GLU A 74 -14.64 5.38 -4.51
C GLU A 74 -14.20 5.82 -3.11
N ILE A 75 -13.15 5.23 -2.57
CA ILE A 75 -12.54 5.64 -1.30
C ILE A 75 -12.11 7.12 -1.37
N SER A 76 -11.43 7.53 -2.44
CA SER A 76 -11.01 8.92 -2.63
C SER A 76 -12.21 9.87 -2.70
N ARG A 77 -13.28 9.48 -3.41
CA ARG A 77 -14.50 10.27 -3.52
C ARG A 77 -15.17 10.46 -2.16
N LEU A 78 -15.33 9.38 -1.39
CA LEU A 78 -15.94 9.45 -0.05
C LEU A 78 -15.08 10.25 0.92
N ALA A 79 -13.78 9.99 0.94
CA ALA A 79 -12.86 10.70 1.81
C ALA A 79 -12.76 12.20 1.49
N SER A 80 -12.86 12.58 0.21
CA SER A 80 -12.80 13.99 -0.20
C SER A 80 -13.94 14.86 0.36
N GLN A 81 -15.03 14.25 0.82
CA GLN A 81 -16.14 14.94 1.49
C GLN A 81 -15.80 15.34 2.93
N THR A 82 -14.72 14.80 3.49
CA THR A 82 -14.29 15.08 4.87
C THR A 82 -13.57 16.43 4.94
N LYS A 83 -13.85 17.20 6.00
CA LYS A 83 -13.34 18.57 6.21
C LYS A 83 -11.83 18.71 5.98
N ASN A 84 -11.03 17.76 6.43
CA ASN A 84 -9.57 17.85 6.39
C ASN A 84 -8.93 17.16 5.16
N ALA A 85 -9.71 16.53 4.28
CA ALA A 85 -9.20 15.75 3.16
C ALA A 85 -8.28 16.57 2.24
N LYS A 86 -8.74 17.75 1.83
CA LYS A 86 -7.96 18.65 0.95
C LYS A 86 -6.65 19.07 1.59
N HIS A 87 -6.66 19.33 2.89
CA HIS A 87 -5.46 19.72 3.64
C HIS A 87 -4.43 18.60 3.72
N PHE A 88 -4.85 17.33 3.89
CA PHE A 88 -3.91 16.20 3.90
C PHE A 88 -3.17 16.04 2.57
N LEU A 89 -3.83 16.29 1.43
CA LEU A 89 -3.20 16.20 0.11
C LEU A 89 -2.11 17.25 -0.12
N THR A 90 -2.06 18.31 0.69
CA THR A 90 -0.97 19.29 0.64
C THR A 90 0.33 18.77 1.27
N VAL A 91 0.27 17.71 2.08
CA VAL A 91 1.45 17.11 2.72
C VAL A 91 2.23 16.29 1.70
N PRO A 92 3.53 16.57 1.49
CA PRO A 92 4.34 15.82 0.54
C PRO A 92 4.36 14.32 0.81
N GLY A 93 4.08 13.52 -0.21
CA GLY A 93 4.05 12.06 -0.13
C GLY A 93 2.71 11.47 0.33
N VAL A 94 1.73 12.31 0.64
CA VAL A 94 0.36 11.87 0.94
C VAL A 94 -0.44 11.81 -0.37
N GLY A 95 -0.79 10.59 -0.79
CA GLY A 95 -1.73 10.36 -1.87
C GLY A 95 -3.11 9.98 -1.33
N ASP A 96 -4.07 9.73 -2.23
CA ASP A 96 -5.47 9.49 -1.90
C ASP A 96 -5.69 8.40 -0.84
N THR A 97 -4.97 7.29 -0.93
CA THR A 97 -5.10 6.18 0.03
C THR A 97 -4.64 6.58 1.43
N ILE A 98 -3.52 7.33 1.53
CA ILE A 98 -3.03 7.82 2.82
C ILE A 98 -3.98 8.89 3.35
N MET A 99 -4.45 9.80 2.50
CA MET A 99 -5.43 10.82 2.85
C MET A 99 -6.70 10.20 3.43
N ALA A 100 -7.26 9.20 2.77
CA ALA A 100 -8.46 8.51 3.26
C ALA A 100 -8.24 7.86 4.63
N SER A 101 -7.10 7.20 4.84
CA SER A 101 -6.74 6.61 6.13
C SER A 101 -6.56 7.69 7.21
N MET A 102 -5.97 8.84 6.87
CA MET A 102 -5.82 9.97 7.80
C MET A 102 -7.16 10.61 8.15
N CYS A 103 -8.11 10.69 7.21
CA CYS A 103 -9.47 11.19 7.48
C CYS A 103 -10.18 10.35 8.56
N VAL A 104 -9.98 9.03 8.56
CA VAL A 104 -10.56 8.14 9.56
C VAL A 104 -9.85 8.27 10.91
N LEU A 105 -8.51 8.18 10.93
CA LEU A 105 -7.74 8.17 12.17
C LEU A 105 -7.64 9.53 12.86
N LEU A 106 -7.65 10.60 12.10
CA LEU A 106 -7.57 11.98 12.59
C LEU A 106 -8.91 12.71 12.41
N ALA A 107 -10.03 11.95 12.41
CA ALA A 107 -11.37 12.53 12.47
C ALA A 107 -11.50 13.45 13.71
N ASP A 108 -10.94 13.00 14.82
CA ASP A 108 -10.71 13.78 16.01
C ASP A 108 -9.20 13.78 16.35
N PRO A 109 -8.46 14.83 16.00
CA PRO A 109 -7.03 14.92 16.27
C PRO A 109 -6.69 15.14 17.76
N THR A 110 -7.67 15.50 18.61
CA THR A 110 -7.46 15.76 20.04
C THR A 110 -7.17 14.49 20.83
N GLN A 111 -7.49 13.30 20.27
CA GLN A 111 -7.12 12.00 20.84
C GLN A 111 -5.60 11.83 21.03
N PHE A 112 -4.82 12.62 20.31
CA PHE A 112 -3.36 12.63 20.41
C PHE A 112 -2.89 13.99 20.92
N SER A 113 -2.20 14.00 22.06
CA SER A 113 -1.66 15.24 22.64
C SER A 113 -0.63 15.92 21.75
N SER A 114 -0.02 15.20 20.83
CA SER A 114 1.00 15.75 19.91
C SER A 114 1.21 14.87 18.68
N GLY A 115 1.75 15.46 17.63
CA GLY A 115 2.16 14.70 16.44
C GLY A 115 3.25 13.64 16.74
N ARG A 116 4.02 13.80 17.83
CA ARG A 116 4.98 12.77 18.29
C ARG A 116 4.26 11.55 18.82
N GLN A 117 3.21 11.74 19.61
CA GLN A 117 2.39 10.67 20.13
C GLN A 117 1.68 9.93 18.97
N PHE A 118 1.13 10.65 18.01
CA PHE A 118 0.54 10.06 16.81
C PHE A 118 1.55 9.23 16.01
N ALA A 119 2.76 9.73 15.78
CA ALA A 119 3.81 8.99 15.11
C ALA A 119 4.27 7.74 15.89
N ALA A 120 4.25 7.80 17.23
CA ALA A 120 4.53 6.65 18.09
C ALA A 120 3.42 5.59 18.01
N TYR A 121 2.15 6.02 18.00
CA TYR A 121 0.99 5.15 17.79
C TYR A 121 1.08 4.38 16.48
N LEU A 122 1.55 5.01 15.41
CA LEU A 122 1.79 4.38 14.11
C LEU A 122 3.05 3.49 14.08
N GLY A 123 3.78 3.39 15.20
CA GLY A 123 4.99 2.59 15.28
C GLY A 123 6.14 3.12 14.42
N LEU A 124 6.21 4.43 14.21
CA LEU A 124 7.27 5.10 13.45
C LEU A 124 8.38 5.65 14.35
N VAL A 125 8.36 5.29 15.63
CA VAL A 125 9.35 5.70 16.64
C VAL A 125 9.94 4.45 17.28
N SER A 126 11.27 4.43 17.44
CA SER A 126 11.95 3.39 18.21
C SER A 126 11.58 3.51 19.69
N MET A 127 11.40 2.38 20.37
CA MET A 127 11.18 2.38 21.80
C MET A 127 12.52 2.65 22.51
N HIS A 128 12.44 3.42 23.58
CA HIS A 128 13.55 3.64 24.49
C HIS A 128 13.26 2.90 25.78
N THR A 129 14.16 2.00 26.15
CA THR A 129 14.14 1.32 27.44
C THR A 129 15.42 1.63 28.18
N GLY A 130 15.34 1.86 29.46
CA GLY A 130 16.54 2.15 30.24
C GLY A 130 16.23 2.27 31.72
N SER A 131 17.19 1.90 32.55
CA SER A 131 17.20 2.09 33.99
C SER A 131 18.57 2.67 34.38
N GLY A 132 18.62 3.40 35.48
CA GLY A 132 19.89 3.91 36.00
C GLY A 132 20.64 4.89 35.09
N GLY A 133 19.92 5.74 34.35
CA GLY A 133 20.55 6.75 33.47
C GLY A 133 21.07 6.26 32.13
N LYS A 134 21.00 4.96 31.84
CA LYS A 134 21.38 4.38 30.54
C LYS A 134 20.14 4.14 29.69
N THR A 135 20.01 4.88 28.59
CA THR A 135 18.91 4.69 27.61
C THR A 135 19.36 3.77 26.50
N VAL A 136 18.65 2.64 26.33
CA VAL A 136 18.86 1.71 25.21
C VAL A 136 17.75 1.93 24.18
N THR A 137 18.13 2.27 22.96
CA THR A 137 17.18 2.38 21.85
C THR A 137 16.93 1.01 21.25
N THR A 138 15.68 0.54 21.33
CA THR A 138 15.28 -0.76 20.81
C THR A 138 14.65 -0.64 19.41
N LYS A 139 14.27 -1.78 18.84
CA LYS A 139 13.60 -1.83 17.53
C LYS A 139 12.25 -1.11 17.56
N ILE A 140 11.76 -0.74 16.39
CA ILE A 140 10.42 -0.20 16.20
C ILE A 140 9.38 -1.23 16.65
N PRO A 141 8.34 -0.82 17.44
CA PRO A 141 7.35 -1.75 17.97
C PRO A 141 6.55 -2.44 16.86
N GLY A 142 6.25 -3.73 17.06
CA GLY A 142 5.39 -4.49 16.17
C GLY A 142 3.89 -4.24 16.41
N ARG A 143 3.53 -3.68 17.56
CA ARG A 143 2.14 -3.37 17.96
C ARG A 143 1.77 -2.00 17.40
N CYS A 144 1.19 -1.97 16.20
CA CYS A 144 0.71 -0.76 15.55
C CYS A 144 -0.11 -1.15 14.33
N ASP A 145 -0.78 -0.20 13.69
CA ASP A 145 -1.36 -0.40 12.36
C ASP A 145 -0.25 -0.59 11.31
N LYS A 146 -0.01 -1.86 10.99
CA LYS A 146 1.03 -2.25 10.02
C LYS A 146 0.71 -1.77 8.62
N ALA A 147 -0.57 -1.73 8.24
CA ALA A 147 -1.00 -1.34 6.90
C ALA A 147 -0.76 0.16 6.68
N LEU A 148 -1.19 1.00 7.61
CA LEU A 148 -0.97 2.44 7.51
C LEU A 148 0.51 2.81 7.61
N ARG A 149 1.26 2.13 8.49
CA ARG A 149 2.73 2.31 8.54
C ARG A 149 3.37 2.00 7.20
N ALA A 150 2.98 0.90 6.53
CA ALA A 150 3.49 0.54 5.22
C ALA A 150 3.16 1.60 4.16
N LEU A 151 1.92 2.12 4.15
CA LEU A 151 1.50 3.20 3.26
C LEU A 151 2.32 4.47 3.47
N LEU A 152 2.57 4.88 4.71
CA LEU A 152 3.41 6.05 5.01
C LEU A 152 4.86 5.85 4.58
N VAL A 153 5.41 4.64 4.73
CA VAL A 153 6.74 4.31 4.23
C VAL A 153 6.79 4.35 2.70
N GLN A 154 5.73 3.90 2.00
CA GLN A 154 5.62 4.05 0.54
C GLN A 154 5.56 5.54 0.14
N GLY A 155 4.78 6.35 0.85
CA GLY A 155 4.77 7.81 0.67
C GLY A 155 6.15 8.44 0.89
N ALA A 156 6.89 7.98 1.90
CA ALA A 156 8.26 8.42 2.15
C ALA A 156 9.20 8.08 0.99
N HIS A 157 9.03 6.92 0.35
CA HIS A 157 9.77 6.59 -0.87
C HIS A 157 9.44 7.54 -2.03
N ALA A 158 8.19 7.97 -2.17
CA ALA A 158 7.80 8.97 -3.18
C ALA A 158 8.47 10.32 -2.90
N VAL A 159 8.45 10.79 -1.65
CA VAL A 159 9.16 12.01 -1.22
C VAL A 159 10.66 11.92 -1.50
N ALA A 160 11.28 10.78 -1.18
CA ALA A 160 12.71 10.56 -1.39
C ALA A 160 13.12 10.54 -2.87
N ARG A 161 12.22 10.17 -3.79
CA ARG A 161 12.46 10.19 -5.25
C ARG A 161 12.10 11.52 -5.91
N SER A 162 11.32 12.37 -5.24
CA SER A 162 10.88 13.66 -5.79
C SER A 162 12.06 14.56 -6.14
N LYS A 163 11.96 15.30 -7.24
CA LYS A 163 12.95 16.32 -7.62
C LYS A 163 12.93 17.51 -6.64
N CYS A 164 11.78 17.81 -6.04
CA CYS A 164 11.55 18.91 -5.10
C CYS A 164 11.79 18.51 -3.64
N ARG A 165 12.80 17.70 -3.35
CA ARG A 165 13.16 17.29 -1.98
C ARG A 165 13.59 18.50 -1.15
N THR A 166 13.16 18.54 0.12
CA THR A 166 13.67 19.50 1.08
C THR A 166 15.12 19.17 1.45
N ASP A 167 15.90 20.17 1.88
CA ASP A 167 17.30 19.93 2.27
C ASP A 167 17.40 18.97 3.46
N TRP A 168 16.43 18.99 4.37
CA TRP A 168 16.35 17.99 5.43
C TRP A 168 16.24 16.55 4.88
N VAL A 169 15.44 16.33 3.82
CA VAL A 169 15.32 15.01 3.18
C VAL A 169 16.64 14.63 2.51
N LYS A 170 17.31 15.56 1.83
CA LYS A 170 18.62 15.31 1.23
C LYS A 170 19.65 14.92 2.29
N ASN A 171 19.70 15.66 3.39
CA ASN A 171 20.63 15.44 4.49
C ASN A 171 20.42 14.10 5.18
N ILE A 172 19.16 13.69 5.44
CA ILE A 172 18.90 12.41 6.10
C ILE A 172 19.23 11.22 5.19
N LEU A 173 18.98 11.35 3.88
CA LEU A 173 19.34 10.34 2.88
C LEU A 173 20.86 10.18 2.73
N ALA A 174 21.62 11.27 2.90
CA ALA A 174 23.08 11.22 2.85
C ALA A 174 23.70 10.62 4.12
N LYS A 175 23.12 10.91 5.30
CA LYS A 175 23.71 10.56 6.60
C LYS A 175 23.23 9.22 7.19
N LYS A 176 22.10 8.67 6.76
CA LYS A 176 21.49 7.48 7.37
C LYS A 176 21.26 6.37 6.36
N PRO A 177 21.32 5.09 6.79
CA PRO A 177 20.95 3.96 5.96
C PRO A 177 19.53 4.14 5.38
N LYS A 178 19.33 3.74 4.12
CA LYS A 178 18.10 3.97 3.35
C LYS A 178 16.81 3.61 4.11
N LYS A 179 16.76 2.44 4.76
CA LYS A 179 15.59 2.00 5.53
C LYS A 179 15.29 2.93 6.72
N VAL A 180 16.33 3.39 7.42
CA VAL A 180 16.22 4.31 8.55
C VAL A 180 15.75 5.69 8.08
N ALA A 181 16.30 6.19 6.97
CA ALA A 181 15.87 7.44 6.36
C ALA A 181 14.38 7.40 5.95
N MET A 182 13.91 6.28 5.36
CA MET A 182 12.50 6.14 4.98
C MET A 182 11.57 6.22 6.19
N VAL A 183 11.90 5.53 7.27
CA VAL A 183 11.10 5.58 8.52
C VAL A 183 11.10 6.99 9.12
N ALA A 184 12.22 7.70 9.10
CA ALA A 184 12.28 9.06 9.60
C ALA A 184 11.46 10.06 8.76
N ILE A 185 11.44 9.88 7.42
CA ILE A 185 10.58 10.66 6.53
C ILE A 185 9.11 10.35 6.80
N ALA A 186 8.74 9.07 6.92
CA ALA A 186 7.38 8.64 7.26
C ALA A 186 6.92 9.20 8.61
N ASN A 187 7.78 9.20 9.63
CA ASN A 187 7.52 9.84 10.93
C ASN A 187 7.22 11.34 10.78
N ARG A 188 8.02 12.04 10.00
CA ARG A 188 7.78 13.47 9.74
C ARG A 188 6.46 13.68 9.03
N MET A 189 6.12 12.85 8.03
CA MET A 189 4.83 12.92 7.33
C MET A 189 3.65 12.72 8.28
N ALA A 190 3.70 11.71 9.16
CA ALA A 190 2.67 11.46 10.17
C ALA A 190 2.46 12.68 11.06
N ARG A 191 3.55 13.29 11.55
CA ARG A 191 3.48 14.50 12.38
C ARG A 191 2.90 15.70 11.65
N GLN A 192 3.20 15.83 10.35
CA GLN A 192 2.64 16.87 9.49
C GLN A 192 1.14 16.66 9.29
N CYS A 193 0.69 15.42 9.04
CA CYS A 193 -0.74 15.10 8.94
C CYS A 193 -1.47 15.45 10.24
N TRP A 194 -0.93 15.08 11.40
CA TRP A 194 -1.52 15.46 12.68
C TRP A 194 -1.62 16.99 12.84
N ALA A 195 -0.55 17.74 12.52
CA ALA A 195 -0.55 19.19 12.62
C ALA A 195 -1.56 19.86 11.67
N VAL A 196 -1.71 19.33 10.46
CA VAL A 196 -2.71 19.74 9.48
C VAL A 196 -4.13 19.51 10.01
N ALA A 197 -4.40 18.32 10.56
CA ALA A 197 -5.70 17.98 11.12
C ALA A 197 -6.06 18.86 12.33
N SER A 198 -5.10 19.08 13.24
CA SER A 198 -5.30 19.87 14.46
C SER A 198 -5.55 21.36 14.18
N LYS A 199 -4.90 21.91 13.13
CA LYS A 199 -5.00 23.31 12.77
C LYS A 199 -6.10 23.60 11.73
N GLY A 200 -6.57 22.58 11.01
CA GLY A 200 -7.50 22.73 9.89
C GLY A 200 -6.96 23.60 8.75
N GLN A 201 -5.65 23.55 8.49
CA GLN A 201 -4.96 24.39 7.52
C GLN A 201 -4.05 23.56 6.63
N ASP A 202 -3.78 24.08 5.42
CA ASP A 202 -2.84 23.47 4.49
C ASP A 202 -1.43 23.39 5.08
N TRP A 203 -0.73 22.31 4.73
CA TRP A 203 0.68 22.21 5.04
C TRP A 203 1.46 23.29 4.27
N ARG A 204 2.08 24.18 4.99
CA ARG A 204 2.97 25.21 4.43
C ARG A 204 4.42 24.78 4.62
N ARG A 205 5.16 24.77 3.52
CA ARG A 205 6.62 24.63 3.59
C ARG A 205 7.15 25.83 4.36
N MET A 206 7.65 25.62 5.60
CA MET A 206 8.33 26.69 6.29
C MET A 206 9.50 27.16 5.42
N PRO A 207 9.64 28.45 5.14
CA PRO A 207 10.85 28.96 4.53
C PRO A 207 12.02 28.56 5.45
N VAL A 208 13.10 28.09 4.84
CA VAL A 208 14.36 27.88 5.57
C VAL A 208 14.80 29.27 6.01
N THR A 209 14.56 29.64 7.27
CA THR A 209 15.25 30.79 7.88
C THR A 209 16.71 30.42 7.82
N ALA A 210 17.44 31.12 6.96
CA ALA A 210 18.88 31.15 6.97
C ALA A 210 19.31 31.61 8.38
N ALA A 211 19.95 30.69 9.12
CA ALA A 211 20.68 31.03 10.33
C ALA A 211 22.15 31.23 9.95
#